data_973f34669db1413be8b7038f3ea06304
#
_entry.id   973f34669db1413be8b7038f3ea06304
#
_cell.length_a   1.000
_cell.length_b   1.000
_cell.length_c   1.000
_cell.angle_alpha   90.00
_cell.angle_beta   90.00
_cell.angle_gamma   90.00
#
_symmetry.space_group_name_H-M   'P 1'
#
loop_
_entity.id
_entity.type
_entity.pdbx_description
1 polymer ?
#
loop_
_entity_poly.entity_id
_entity_poly.type
_entity_poly.pdbx_seq_one_letter_code
_entity_poly.pdbx_strand_id
1 'polypeptide(L)'
;MLPFYCLVLIQKQYLLLRDKPVIYYALKTFQDSFIDEIVLVVGHGETEYCRREIAEKYHFSKITQIVEGGKERYHSVANGLKAVKDEGYVFIHDGARPFLTEEILLRAYDAVKKYQACVVGMPVKDTIKIADEEGNIASTPNRNLTWLVQTPQAFAFSLIKKAYDSLIEQEE
;
A
#
# COMPACT_ATOMS: atom_id res chain seq x y z
N MET A 1 4.40 9.76 20.77
CA MET A 1 4.39 9.83 19.29
C MET A 1 3.43 8.75 18.82
N LEU A 2 2.47 9.07 17.94
CA LEU A 2 1.55 8.06 17.39
C LEU A 2 2.31 7.13 16.45
N PRO A 3 2.07 5.82 16.49
CA PRO A 3 2.78 4.84 15.66
C PRO A 3 2.45 4.95 14.17
N PHE A 4 3.39 4.51 13.34
CA PHE A 4 3.27 4.46 11.89
C PHE A 4 3.34 3.02 11.41
N TYR A 5 2.31 2.59 10.70
CA TYR A 5 2.19 1.24 10.16
C TYR A 5 2.29 1.25 8.64
N CYS A 6 2.83 0.19 8.08
CA CYS A 6 2.79 -0.05 6.65
C CYS A 6 2.09 -1.37 6.35
N LEU A 7 1.09 -1.33 5.47
CA LEU A 7 0.46 -2.51 4.89
C LEU A 7 1.06 -2.74 3.50
N VAL A 8 1.80 -3.82 3.33
CA VAL A 8 2.37 -4.22 2.05
C VAL A 8 1.54 -5.36 1.46
N LEU A 9 0.87 -5.07 0.35
CA LEU A 9 0.00 -6.01 -0.37
C LEU A 9 0.80 -6.78 -1.42
N ILE A 10 0.62 -8.11 -1.48
CA ILE A 10 1.45 -9.00 -2.29
C ILE A 10 0.64 -9.73 -3.37
N GLN A 11 1.06 -9.70 -4.66
CA GLN A 11 0.58 -10.60 -5.73
C GLN A 11 1.62 -11.06 -6.77
N LYS A 12 2.60 -10.29 -7.21
CA LYS A 12 3.55 -10.68 -8.28
C LYS A 12 5.02 -10.38 -7.95
N GLN A 13 5.34 -10.16 -6.70
CA GLN A 13 6.56 -9.53 -6.24
C GLN A 13 7.68 -10.46 -5.82
N TYR A 14 7.50 -11.76 -6.01
CA TYR A 14 8.59 -12.74 -5.79
C TYR A 14 9.51 -12.89 -7.00
N LEU A 15 9.17 -12.26 -8.13
CA LEU A 15 10.07 -12.21 -9.29
C LEU A 15 11.37 -11.52 -8.89
N LEU A 16 12.49 -12.09 -9.33
CA LEU A 16 13.79 -11.52 -9.02
C LEU A 16 14.05 -10.28 -9.88
N LEU A 17 14.41 -9.20 -9.22
CA LEU A 17 15.01 -8.01 -9.80
C LEU A 17 16.47 -8.02 -9.37
N ARG A 18 17.40 -8.29 -10.29
CA ARG A 18 18.77 -8.70 -10.01
C ARG A 18 18.77 -9.99 -9.18
N ASP A 19 19.26 -9.98 -7.97
CA ASP A 19 19.43 -11.14 -7.07
C ASP A 19 18.39 -11.19 -5.93
N LYS A 20 17.41 -10.29 -5.91
CA LYS A 20 16.43 -10.14 -4.84
C LYS A 20 14.99 -10.05 -5.36
N PRO A 21 14.01 -10.56 -4.61
CA PRO A 21 12.62 -10.41 -5.00
C PRO A 21 12.21 -8.93 -5.06
N VAL A 22 11.32 -8.57 -5.98
CA VAL A 22 10.85 -7.18 -6.17
C VAL A 22 10.38 -6.55 -4.85
N ILE A 23 9.67 -7.30 -4.01
CA ILE A 23 9.20 -6.85 -2.70
C ILE A 23 10.32 -6.39 -1.76
N TYR A 24 11.51 -6.99 -1.88
CA TYR A 24 12.66 -6.66 -1.02
C TYR A 24 12.94 -5.16 -1.01
N TYR A 25 12.87 -4.51 -2.17
CA TYR A 25 13.25 -3.10 -2.31
C TYR A 25 12.30 -2.17 -1.53
N ALA A 26 10.99 -2.40 -1.64
CA ALA A 26 10.02 -1.65 -0.87
C ALA A 26 10.15 -1.93 0.64
N LEU A 27 10.27 -3.20 1.04
CA LEU A 27 10.46 -3.58 2.44
C LEU A 27 11.76 -3.00 3.03
N LYS A 28 12.83 -2.96 2.26
CA LYS A 28 14.09 -2.34 2.70
C LYS A 28 13.92 -0.85 2.97
N THR A 29 13.22 -0.13 2.09
CA THR A 29 12.94 1.30 2.31
C THR A 29 12.08 1.51 3.57
N PHE A 30 11.04 0.70 3.82
CA PHE A 30 10.25 0.78 5.04
C PHE A 30 11.06 0.40 6.29
N GLN A 31 11.86 -0.67 6.21
CA GLN A 31 12.74 -1.11 7.31
C GLN A 31 13.69 -0.01 7.76
N ASP A 32 14.24 0.76 6.83
CA ASP A 32 15.24 1.81 7.11
C ASP A 32 14.61 3.17 7.44
N SER A 33 13.29 3.33 7.27
CA SER A 33 12.57 4.59 7.47
C SER A 33 12.05 4.78 8.89
N PHE A 34 11.28 5.85 9.11
CA PHE A 34 10.57 6.17 10.37
C PHE A 34 9.38 5.26 10.67
N ILE A 35 8.98 4.38 9.77
CA ILE A 35 7.89 3.41 9.99
C ILE A 35 8.25 2.52 11.18
N ASP A 36 7.34 2.35 12.11
CA ASP A 36 7.56 1.55 13.31
C ASP A 36 7.31 0.05 13.08
N GLU A 37 6.21 -0.28 12.39
CA GLU A 37 5.79 -1.66 12.18
C GLU A 37 5.33 -1.88 10.72
N ILE A 38 5.58 -3.07 10.21
CA ILE A 38 5.14 -3.53 8.89
C ILE A 38 4.20 -4.72 9.08
N VAL A 39 3.00 -4.63 8.55
CA VAL A 39 2.08 -5.76 8.38
C VAL A 39 2.16 -6.22 6.94
N LEU A 40 2.63 -7.43 6.72
CA LEU A 40 2.75 -8.02 5.40
C LEU A 40 1.47 -8.80 5.06
N VAL A 41 0.76 -8.37 4.01
CA VAL A 41 -0.47 -9.03 3.57
C VAL A 41 -0.17 -9.87 2.34
N VAL A 42 -0.32 -11.19 2.47
CA VAL A 42 0.15 -12.19 1.50
C VAL A 42 -1.00 -12.97 0.86
N GLY A 43 -0.74 -13.72 -0.18
CA GLY A 43 -1.69 -14.65 -0.77
C GLY A 43 -2.05 -15.79 0.18
N HIS A 44 -3.15 -16.49 -0.14
CA HIS A 44 -3.58 -17.64 0.66
C HIS A 44 -2.50 -18.74 0.66
N GLY A 45 -2.14 -19.23 1.85
CA GLY A 45 -1.10 -20.25 2.05
C GLY A 45 0.36 -19.74 1.93
N GLU A 46 0.59 -18.44 1.75
CA GLU A 46 1.95 -17.89 1.55
C GLU A 46 2.60 -17.37 2.84
N THR A 47 1.91 -17.40 3.98
CA THR A 47 2.40 -16.84 5.25
C THR A 47 3.74 -17.42 5.68
N GLU A 48 3.88 -18.74 5.64
CA GLU A 48 5.12 -19.43 6.06
C GLU A 48 6.27 -19.18 5.08
N TYR A 49 5.98 -19.17 3.76
CA TYR A 49 6.95 -18.80 2.75
C TYR A 49 7.49 -17.38 2.98
N CYS A 50 6.60 -16.42 3.19
CA CYS A 50 7.00 -15.03 3.43
C CYS A 50 7.75 -14.84 4.73
N ARG A 51 7.41 -15.61 5.77
CA ARG A 51 8.16 -15.60 7.02
C ARG A 51 9.61 -16.01 6.79
N ARG A 52 9.85 -17.17 6.19
CA ARG A 52 11.19 -17.74 6.01
C ARG A 52 11.98 -17.05 4.91
N GLU A 53 11.40 -16.92 3.71
CA GLU A 53 12.12 -16.49 2.51
C GLU A 53 12.20 -14.96 2.35
N ILE A 54 11.36 -14.21 3.09
CA ILE A 54 11.35 -12.74 3.04
C ILE A 54 11.73 -12.14 4.39
N ALA A 55 10.94 -12.33 5.44
CA ALA A 55 11.15 -11.64 6.70
C ALA A 55 12.46 -12.08 7.38
N GLU A 56 12.65 -13.39 7.61
CA GLU A 56 13.82 -13.93 8.29
C GLU A 56 15.08 -13.85 7.43
N LYS A 57 15.00 -14.28 6.18
CA LYS A 57 16.12 -14.32 5.23
C LYS A 57 16.77 -12.95 5.02
N TYR A 58 15.99 -11.88 5.00
CA TYR A 58 16.48 -10.51 4.80
C TYR A 58 16.52 -9.69 6.08
N HIS A 59 16.23 -10.29 7.23
CA HIS A 59 16.28 -9.66 8.56
C HIS A 59 15.39 -8.42 8.68
N PHE A 60 14.16 -8.49 8.14
CA PHE A 60 13.19 -7.41 8.25
C PHE A 60 12.51 -7.44 9.63
N SER A 61 13.16 -6.85 10.62
CA SER A 61 12.72 -6.86 12.02
C SER A 61 11.44 -6.07 12.29
N LYS A 62 11.08 -5.13 11.41
CA LYS A 62 9.85 -4.36 11.53
C LYS A 62 8.61 -5.10 11.01
N ILE A 63 8.76 -6.24 10.34
CA ILE A 63 7.63 -7.11 10.00
C ILE A 63 7.16 -7.79 11.28
N THR A 64 6.11 -7.26 11.89
CA THR A 64 5.55 -7.77 13.14
C THR A 64 4.44 -8.78 12.91
N GLN A 65 3.74 -8.68 11.77
CA GLN A 65 2.67 -9.60 11.41
C GLN A 65 2.69 -9.93 9.92
N ILE A 66 2.30 -11.17 9.61
CA ILE A 66 2.07 -11.67 8.24
C ILE A 66 0.66 -12.25 8.22
N VAL A 67 -0.23 -11.66 7.43
CA VAL A 67 -1.64 -12.02 7.37
C VAL A 67 -2.06 -12.38 5.95
N GLU A 68 -3.02 -13.28 5.80
CA GLU A 68 -3.57 -13.60 4.49
C GLU A 68 -4.49 -12.49 3.99
N GLY A 69 -4.37 -12.16 2.72
CA GLY A 69 -5.27 -11.26 2.01
C GLY A 69 -6.65 -11.89 1.78
N GLY A 70 -7.53 -11.12 1.15
CA GLY A 70 -8.85 -11.59 0.74
C GLY A 70 -8.97 -11.69 -0.78
N LYS A 71 -10.20 -11.93 -1.24
CA LYS A 71 -10.53 -12.15 -2.66
C LYS A 71 -10.16 -10.94 -3.53
N GLU A 72 -10.44 -9.74 -3.03
CA GLU A 72 -10.17 -8.49 -3.71
C GLU A 72 -9.13 -7.66 -2.94
N ARG A 73 -8.59 -6.60 -3.60
CA ARG A 73 -7.60 -5.72 -2.97
C ARG A 73 -8.11 -5.08 -1.68
N TYR A 74 -9.36 -4.64 -1.66
CA TYR A 74 -9.92 -3.99 -0.48
C TYR A 74 -10.14 -4.98 0.69
N HIS A 75 -10.49 -6.23 0.44
CA HIS A 75 -10.52 -7.28 1.47
C HIS A 75 -9.13 -7.51 2.08
N SER A 76 -8.09 -7.50 1.24
CA SER A 76 -6.70 -7.64 1.69
C SER A 76 -6.30 -6.47 2.59
N VAL A 77 -6.65 -5.24 2.21
CA VAL A 77 -6.43 -4.06 3.05
C VAL A 77 -7.20 -4.16 4.37
N ALA A 78 -8.47 -4.57 4.34
CA ALA A 78 -9.28 -4.75 5.55
C ALA A 78 -8.65 -5.77 6.52
N ASN A 79 -8.16 -6.90 6.00
CA ASN A 79 -7.45 -7.89 6.82
C ASN A 79 -6.16 -7.33 7.43
N GLY A 80 -5.39 -6.56 6.66
CA GLY A 80 -4.22 -5.86 7.16
C GLY A 80 -4.55 -4.84 8.26
N LEU A 81 -5.63 -4.06 8.08
CA LEU A 81 -6.07 -3.09 9.09
C LEU A 81 -6.51 -3.74 10.41
N LYS A 82 -7.10 -4.95 10.37
CA LYS A 82 -7.43 -5.71 11.59
C LYS A 82 -6.20 -6.12 12.40
N ALA A 83 -5.03 -6.22 11.75
CA ALA A 83 -3.77 -6.58 12.38
C ALA A 83 -3.00 -5.36 12.95
N VAL A 84 -3.41 -4.14 12.62
CA VAL A 84 -2.83 -2.90 13.12
C VAL A 84 -3.47 -2.53 14.47
N LYS A 85 -2.67 -2.00 15.41
CA LYS A 85 -3.18 -1.41 16.66
C LYS A 85 -3.93 -0.11 16.37
N ASP A 86 -4.93 0.20 17.19
CA ASP A 86 -5.99 1.19 16.91
C ASP A 86 -5.60 2.68 16.87
N GLU A 87 -4.31 3.02 16.67
CA GLU A 87 -3.84 4.40 16.68
C GLU A 87 -2.79 4.68 15.61
N GLY A 88 -2.64 5.95 15.24
CA GLY A 88 -1.55 6.42 14.39
C GLY A 88 -1.92 6.59 12.93
N TYR A 89 -0.95 6.32 12.06
CA TYR A 89 -1.09 6.49 10.61
C TYR A 89 -0.72 5.21 9.89
N VAL A 90 -1.43 4.90 8.82
CA VAL A 90 -1.23 3.71 8.00
C VAL A 90 -0.81 4.11 6.60
N PHE A 91 0.26 3.48 6.11
CA PHE A 91 0.74 3.59 4.74
C PHE A 91 0.44 2.29 4.00
N ILE A 92 -0.46 2.32 3.02
CA ILE A 92 -0.84 1.15 2.22
C ILE A 92 0.00 1.16 0.95
N HIS A 93 0.79 0.09 0.73
CA HIS A 93 1.73 0.02 -0.38
C HIS A 93 1.62 -1.30 -1.15
N ASP A 94 1.66 -1.21 -2.46
CA ASP A 94 1.70 -2.39 -3.33
C ASP A 94 3.12 -2.97 -3.39
N GLY A 95 3.33 -4.18 -2.92
CA GLY A 95 4.65 -4.83 -2.86
C GLY A 95 5.34 -5.04 -4.21
N ALA A 96 4.62 -4.92 -5.32
CA ALA A 96 5.16 -4.95 -6.67
C ALA A 96 5.75 -3.61 -7.16
N ARG A 97 5.80 -2.57 -6.31
CA ARG A 97 6.34 -1.24 -6.63
C ARG A 97 7.68 -1.00 -5.92
N PRO A 98 8.81 -1.38 -6.53
CA PRO A 98 10.12 -1.38 -5.85
C PRO A 98 10.77 0.01 -5.70
N PHE A 99 10.29 1.02 -6.43
CA PHE A 99 10.95 2.33 -6.52
C PHE A 99 10.45 3.34 -5.47
N LEU A 100 10.14 2.85 -4.29
CA LEU A 100 9.83 3.69 -3.14
C LEU A 100 11.13 4.32 -2.60
N THR A 101 11.08 5.62 -2.28
CA THR A 101 12.20 6.34 -1.67
C THR A 101 11.81 6.94 -0.32
N GLU A 102 12.80 7.19 0.53
CA GLU A 102 12.59 7.87 1.81
C GLU A 102 11.96 9.25 1.64
N GLU A 103 12.36 10.00 0.61
CA GLU A 103 11.78 11.32 0.29
C GLU A 103 10.26 11.23 0.04
N ILE A 104 9.80 10.20 -0.69
CA ILE A 104 8.37 9.97 -0.91
C ILE A 104 7.66 9.69 0.41
N LEU A 105 8.26 8.89 1.29
CA LEU A 105 7.70 8.58 2.60
C LEU A 105 7.60 9.83 3.49
N LEU A 106 8.63 10.66 3.54
CA LEU A 106 8.64 11.89 4.34
C LEU A 106 7.57 12.89 3.85
N ARG A 107 7.43 13.08 2.53
CA ARG A 107 6.37 13.93 1.97
C ARG A 107 4.97 13.40 2.28
N ALA A 108 4.77 12.10 2.18
CA ALA A 108 3.50 11.47 2.54
C ALA A 108 3.21 11.59 4.05
N TYR A 109 4.25 11.48 4.89
CA TYR A 109 4.18 11.69 6.33
C TYR A 109 3.69 13.10 6.69
N ASP A 110 4.31 14.12 6.13
CA ASP A 110 3.93 15.51 6.39
C ASP A 110 2.50 15.80 5.91
N ALA A 111 2.13 15.25 4.74
CA ALA A 111 0.80 15.42 4.19
C ALA A 111 -0.28 14.72 5.03
N VAL A 112 -0.06 13.46 5.47
CA VAL A 112 -1.05 12.72 6.25
C VAL A 112 -1.28 13.32 7.63
N LYS A 113 -0.25 13.86 8.26
CA LYS A 113 -0.38 14.58 9.53
C LYS A 113 -1.25 15.84 9.41
N LYS A 114 -1.16 16.53 8.28
CA LYS A 114 -1.90 17.77 8.03
C LYS A 114 -3.32 17.51 7.52
N TYR A 115 -3.50 16.55 6.64
CA TYR A 115 -4.75 16.37 5.90
C TYR A 115 -5.50 15.09 6.26
N GLN A 116 -4.96 14.24 7.14
CA GLN A 116 -5.50 12.96 7.60
C GLN A 116 -5.55 11.87 6.52
N ALA A 117 -5.42 12.24 5.24
CA ALA A 117 -5.36 11.33 4.12
C ALA A 117 -4.52 11.95 3.00
N CYS A 118 -3.68 11.15 2.35
CA CYS A 118 -3.00 11.52 1.13
C CYS A 118 -2.65 10.30 0.27
N VAL A 119 -2.47 10.53 -1.01
CA VAL A 119 -1.99 9.52 -1.94
C VAL A 119 -0.79 10.04 -2.71
N VAL A 120 0.16 9.17 -2.98
CA VAL A 120 1.23 9.48 -3.92
C VAL A 120 0.67 9.40 -5.34
N GLY A 121 0.98 10.38 -6.17
CA GLY A 121 0.50 10.42 -7.54
C GLY A 121 1.51 11.07 -8.48
N MET A 122 1.29 10.85 -9.77
CA MET A 122 2.04 11.49 -10.85
C MET A 122 1.08 12.23 -11.78
N PRO A 123 1.40 13.49 -12.20
CA PRO A 123 0.61 14.15 -13.22
C PRO A 123 0.67 13.36 -14.52
N VAL A 124 -0.47 13.28 -15.21
CA VAL A 124 -0.56 12.58 -16.50
C VAL A 124 0.26 13.32 -17.56
N LYS A 125 1.10 12.60 -18.29
CA LYS A 125 1.85 13.14 -19.45
C LYS A 125 1.09 13.01 -20.77
N ASP A 126 0.38 11.89 -20.93
CA ASP A 126 -0.38 11.58 -22.14
C ASP A 126 -1.79 12.17 -22.11
N THR A 127 -2.44 12.24 -23.27
CA THR A 127 -3.85 12.62 -23.36
C THR A 127 -4.72 11.45 -22.95
N ILE A 128 -5.50 11.62 -21.87
CA ILE A 128 -6.46 10.62 -21.40
C ILE A 128 -7.78 10.79 -22.14
N LYS A 129 -8.39 9.67 -22.49
CA LYS A 129 -9.75 9.57 -23.03
C LYS A 129 -10.59 8.72 -22.09
N ILE A 130 -11.79 9.20 -21.81
CA ILE A 130 -12.82 8.39 -21.13
C ILE A 130 -13.66 7.76 -22.22
N ALA A 131 -13.76 6.45 -22.24
CA ALA A 131 -14.59 5.70 -23.17
C ALA A 131 -15.97 5.42 -22.57
N ASP A 132 -16.98 5.27 -23.40
CA ASP A 132 -18.29 4.70 -23.08
C ASP A 132 -18.23 3.15 -23.13
N GLU A 133 -19.37 2.50 -22.87
CA GLU A 133 -19.47 1.02 -22.85
C GLU A 133 -19.27 0.41 -24.25
N GLU A 134 -19.53 1.17 -25.32
CA GLU A 134 -19.34 0.78 -26.72
C GLU A 134 -17.92 1.01 -27.22
N GLY A 135 -17.04 1.64 -26.38
CA GLY A 135 -15.64 1.91 -26.72
C GLY A 135 -15.42 3.23 -27.48
N ASN A 136 -16.44 4.09 -27.62
CA ASN A 136 -16.30 5.42 -28.20
C ASN A 136 -15.74 6.40 -27.15
N ILE A 137 -15.18 7.52 -27.62
CA ILE A 137 -14.66 8.57 -26.75
C ILE A 137 -15.82 9.40 -26.20
N ALA A 138 -16.17 9.23 -24.94
CA ALA A 138 -17.17 10.00 -24.23
C ALA A 138 -16.66 11.38 -23.80
N SER A 139 -15.40 11.46 -23.32
CA SER A 139 -14.81 12.74 -22.87
C SER A 139 -13.28 12.74 -22.90
N THR A 140 -12.72 13.94 -22.77
CA THR A 140 -11.27 14.15 -22.66
C THR A 140 -11.01 15.06 -21.47
N PRO A 141 -10.58 14.52 -20.31
CA PRO A 141 -10.31 15.33 -19.14
C PRO A 141 -9.09 16.24 -19.37
N ASN A 142 -9.08 17.38 -18.67
CA ASN A 142 -7.93 18.27 -18.67
C ASN A 142 -6.72 17.57 -18.04
N ARG A 143 -5.69 17.25 -18.82
CA ARG A 143 -4.49 16.54 -18.34
C ARG A 143 -3.75 17.28 -17.24
N ASN A 144 -3.83 18.61 -17.18
CA ASN A 144 -3.18 19.40 -16.14
C ASN A 144 -3.82 19.21 -14.75
N LEU A 145 -5.05 18.66 -14.72
CA LEU A 145 -5.82 18.35 -13.51
C LEU A 145 -5.98 16.83 -13.29
N THR A 146 -5.34 16.01 -14.12
CA THR A 146 -5.45 14.55 -14.09
C THR A 146 -4.16 13.94 -13.54
N TRP A 147 -4.31 13.05 -12.57
CA TRP A 147 -3.20 12.39 -11.89
C TRP A 147 -3.36 10.88 -11.91
N LEU A 148 -2.26 10.17 -12.09
CA LEU A 148 -2.18 8.71 -11.90
C LEU A 148 -1.87 8.43 -10.44
N VAL A 149 -2.83 7.82 -9.74
CA VAL A 149 -2.65 7.44 -8.33
C VAL A 149 -1.68 6.27 -8.24
N GLN A 150 -0.75 6.38 -7.31
CA GLN A 150 0.27 5.38 -6.99
C GLN A 150 0.14 4.96 -5.52
N THR A 151 1.13 4.27 -5.02
CA THR A 151 1.31 3.96 -3.60
C THR A 151 2.68 4.43 -3.13
N PRO A 152 2.85 4.76 -1.84
CA PRO A 152 1.94 4.56 -0.74
C PRO A 152 0.71 5.49 -0.75
N GLN A 153 -0.38 4.98 -0.18
CA GLN A 153 -1.56 5.74 0.21
C GLN A 153 -1.54 5.83 1.73
N ALA A 154 -1.53 7.04 2.28
CA ALA A 154 -1.35 7.25 3.72
C ALA A 154 -2.61 7.86 4.35
N PHE A 155 -3.02 7.34 5.50
CA PHE A 155 -4.24 7.72 6.20
C PHE A 155 -4.04 7.75 7.70
N ALA A 156 -4.80 8.61 8.41
CA ALA A 156 -5.03 8.41 9.83
C ALA A 156 -5.77 7.08 10.03
N PHE A 157 -5.32 6.25 10.99
CA PHE A 157 -5.89 4.91 11.20
C PHE A 157 -7.39 4.95 11.42
N SER A 158 -7.88 5.82 12.30
CA SER A 158 -9.31 5.93 12.61
C SER A 158 -10.17 6.27 11.38
N LEU A 159 -9.64 7.11 10.47
CA LEU A 159 -10.34 7.49 9.24
C LEU A 159 -10.48 6.30 8.29
N ILE A 160 -9.36 5.63 7.99
CA ILE A 160 -9.35 4.52 7.03
C ILE A 160 -10.09 3.30 7.57
N LYS A 161 -9.94 3.00 8.87
CA LYS A 161 -10.64 1.90 9.54
C LYS A 161 -12.15 2.04 9.41
N LYS A 162 -12.69 3.23 9.75
CA LYS A 162 -14.12 3.52 9.63
C LYS A 162 -14.63 3.36 8.19
N ALA A 163 -13.86 3.82 7.20
CA ALA A 163 -14.24 3.71 5.79
C ALA A 163 -14.31 2.23 5.34
N TYR A 164 -13.34 1.41 5.76
CA TYR A 164 -13.33 -0.01 5.41
C TYR A 164 -14.38 -0.81 6.16
N ASP A 165 -14.64 -0.52 7.44
CA ASP A 165 -15.71 -1.17 8.19
C ASP A 165 -17.08 -0.93 7.49
N SER A 166 -17.37 0.34 7.14
CA SER A 166 -18.61 0.66 6.41
C SER A 166 -18.68 0.02 5.01
N LEU A 167 -17.56 -0.18 4.32
CA LEU A 167 -17.53 -0.84 3.01
C LEU A 167 -17.85 -2.34 3.13
N ILE A 168 -17.24 -3.01 4.11
CA ILE A 168 -17.44 -4.44 4.33
C ILE A 168 -18.88 -4.73 4.80
N GLU A 169 -19.45 -3.90 5.70
CA GLU A 169 -20.85 -4.03 6.16
C GLU A 169 -21.88 -3.90 5.03
N GLN A 170 -21.56 -3.24 3.93
CA GLN A 170 -22.47 -3.10 2.77
C GLN A 170 -22.43 -4.30 1.82
N GLU A 171 -21.47 -5.20 1.98
CA GLU A 171 -21.33 -6.42 1.15
C GLU A 171 -21.95 -7.67 1.81
N GLU A 172 -22.25 -7.62 3.11
CA GLU A 172 -22.96 -8.66 3.85
C GLU A 172 -24.48 -8.51 3.71
#